data_4e67efa102e2adfbb74c5df92310628f
#
_entry.id   4e67efa102e2adfbb74c5df92310628f
#
_cell.length_a   1.000
_cell.length_b   1.000
_cell.length_c   1.000
_cell.angle_alpha   90.00
_cell.angle_beta   90.00
_cell.angle_gamma   90.00
#
_symmetry.space_group_name_H-M   'P 1'
#
loop_
_entity.id
_entity.type
_entity.pdbx_description
1 polymer ?
#
loop_
_entity_poly.entity_id
_entity_poly.type
_entity_poly.pdbx_seq_one_letter_code
_entity_poly.pdbx_strand_id
1 'polypeptide(L)'
;MADWPAASLGNKTLLQHSHTPNMDQLARLGRTGKLYTVAEGFHPGSEVANMSVMGYNLPKVYEGRGSLEAASIGVELQPGDMAMRCNIVCVEGEILKNHSAGHITTEEADILIKYLQEQLGNERVRFYTGVQYRHLLVVKGGNKQLDCTPPHDVPGTPYKDVMVEALVPEAEETARLINELPLRSQELLSKHPVNLKRVAEGKDPANSIWTWSPGYKPAMETLGEKFGIKNGTVISAVDLIRGIGVYCG
;
A
#
# COMPACT_ATOMS: atom_id res chain seq x y z
N MET A 1 3.81 -21.92 -2.54
CA MET A 1 4.30 -23.32 -2.53
C MET A 1 4.44 -23.91 -3.94
N ALA A 2 3.91 -23.29 -4.95
CA ALA A 2 4.26 -23.63 -6.32
C ALA A 2 5.66 -23.09 -6.62
N ASP A 3 6.52 -23.95 -7.13
CA ASP A 3 7.89 -23.61 -7.48
C ASP A 3 8.31 -24.38 -8.71
N TRP A 4 9.45 -24.00 -9.30
CA TRP A 4 9.99 -24.68 -10.45
C TRP A 4 10.64 -26.01 -10.03
N PRO A 5 10.62 -27.07 -10.90
CA PRO A 5 11.34 -28.27 -10.66
C PRO A 5 12.85 -28.01 -10.51
N ALA A 6 13.48 -28.54 -9.47
CA ALA A 6 14.90 -28.40 -9.21
C ALA A 6 15.65 -29.65 -9.60
N ALA A 7 16.76 -29.51 -10.31
CA ALA A 7 17.61 -30.66 -10.74
C ALA A 7 18.15 -31.45 -9.53
N SER A 8 18.49 -30.76 -8.43
CA SER A 8 18.92 -31.37 -7.17
C SER A 8 17.87 -32.25 -6.50
N LEU A 9 16.60 -32.11 -6.87
CA LEU A 9 15.47 -32.90 -6.36
C LEU A 9 14.94 -33.89 -7.40
N GLY A 10 15.75 -34.24 -8.39
CA GLY A 10 15.36 -35.14 -9.46
C GLY A 10 14.27 -34.56 -10.36
N ASN A 11 14.36 -33.28 -10.67
CA ASN A 11 13.38 -32.51 -11.45
C ASN A 11 11.96 -32.51 -10.86
N LYS A 12 11.87 -32.56 -9.53
CA LYS A 12 10.62 -32.38 -8.79
C LYS A 12 10.54 -30.97 -8.21
N THR A 13 9.31 -30.45 -8.07
CA THR A 13 9.07 -29.27 -7.27
C THR A 13 9.27 -29.59 -5.79
N LEU A 14 9.46 -28.55 -4.94
CA LEU A 14 9.54 -28.73 -3.48
C LEU A 14 8.33 -29.48 -2.92
N LEU A 15 7.14 -29.14 -3.40
CA LEU A 15 5.90 -29.80 -2.97
C LEU A 15 5.85 -31.26 -3.40
N GLN A 16 6.29 -31.60 -4.62
CA GLN A 16 6.36 -32.96 -5.09
C GLN A 16 7.43 -33.81 -4.37
N HIS A 17 8.47 -33.16 -3.83
CA HIS A 17 9.54 -33.84 -3.09
C HIS A 17 9.20 -34.03 -1.60
N SER A 18 8.35 -33.13 -1.04
CA SER A 18 7.98 -33.16 0.37
C SER A 18 7.03 -34.33 0.69
N HIS A 19 7.09 -34.81 1.93
CA HIS A 19 6.14 -35.79 2.43
C HIS A 19 4.86 -35.10 2.89
N THR A 20 3.82 -35.13 2.05
CA THR A 20 2.54 -34.39 2.27
C THR A 20 1.30 -35.30 2.17
N PRO A 21 1.19 -36.36 2.99
CA PRO A 21 0.20 -37.42 2.79
C PRO A 21 -1.26 -36.92 2.85
N ASN A 22 -1.54 -35.95 3.72
CA ASN A 22 -2.89 -35.38 3.85
C ASN A 22 -3.24 -34.46 2.66
N MET A 23 -2.29 -33.63 2.19
CA MET A 23 -2.49 -32.80 1.00
C MET A 23 -2.63 -33.70 -0.25
N ASP A 24 -1.82 -34.75 -0.37
CA ASP A 24 -1.89 -35.70 -1.47
C ASP A 24 -3.22 -36.46 -1.49
N GLN A 25 -3.77 -36.78 -0.32
CA GLN A 25 -5.08 -37.41 -0.21
C GLN A 25 -6.18 -36.44 -0.67
N LEU A 26 -6.16 -35.19 -0.22
CA LEU A 26 -7.12 -34.16 -0.66
C LEU A 26 -7.04 -33.93 -2.17
N ALA A 27 -5.83 -33.87 -2.74
CA ALA A 27 -5.63 -33.72 -4.18
C ALA A 27 -6.18 -34.92 -4.98
N ARG A 28 -6.06 -36.14 -4.45
CA ARG A 28 -6.60 -37.35 -5.09
C ARG A 28 -8.11 -37.47 -5.03
N LEU A 29 -8.71 -37.04 -3.91
CA LEU A 29 -10.16 -37.10 -3.69
C LEU A 29 -10.90 -35.88 -4.28
N GLY A 30 -10.21 -34.76 -4.43
CA GLY A 30 -10.76 -33.52 -4.94
C GLY A 30 -10.54 -33.30 -6.43
N ARG A 31 -10.79 -32.07 -6.85
CA ARG A 31 -10.44 -31.57 -8.18
C ARG A 31 -9.32 -30.56 -8.02
N THR A 32 -8.29 -30.68 -8.84
CA THR A 32 -7.16 -29.76 -8.89
C THR A 32 -7.12 -29.03 -10.22
N GLY A 33 -6.53 -27.85 -10.23
CA GLY A 33 -6.40 -27.03 -11.44
C GLY A 33 -5.38 -25.90 -11.26
N LYS A 34 -5.23 -25.10 -12.29
CA LYS A 34 -4.45 -23.87 -12.27
C LYS A 34 -5.37 -22.69 -12.08
N LEU A 35 -5.02 -21.81 -11.17
CA LEU A 35 -5.70 -20.53 -10.93
C LEU A 35 -4.76 -19.39 -11.29
N TYR A 36 -5.21 -18.50 -12.16
CA TYR A 36 -4.54 -17.24 -12.42
C TYR A 36 -4.97 -16.23 -11.35
N THR A 37 -4.08 -15.94 -10.41
CA THR A 37 -4.35 -15.03 -9.30
C THR A 37 -4.10 -13.55 -9.63
N VAL A 38 -3.39 -13.27 -10.72
CA VAL A 38 -3.18 -11.92 -11.24
C VAL A 38 -3.82 -11.85 -12.61
N ALA A 39 -4.93 -11.10 -12.71
CA ALA A 39 -5.62 -10.92 -13.99
C ALA A 39 -4.75 -10.10 -14.96
N GLU A 40 -4.98 -10.30 -16.26
CA GLU A 40 -4.30 -9.52 -17.30
C GLU A 40 -4.55 -8.02 -17.11
N GLY A 41 -3.50 -7.21 -17.26
CA GLY A 41 -3.55 -5.76 -17.05
C GLY A 41 -3.35 -5.32 -15.59
N PHE A 42 -3.23 -6.25 -14.64
CA PHE A 42 -2.95 -5.91 -13.24
C PHE A 42 -1.48 -6.12 -12.90
N HIS A 43 -0.94 -5.21 -12.10
CA HIS A 43 0.40 -5.36 -11.54
C HIS A 43 0.42 -6.50 -10.51
N PRO A 44 1.45 -7.37 -10.47
CA PRO A 44 1.57 -8.42 -9.46
C PRO A 44 1.66 -7.80 -8.06
N GLY A 45 0.64 -8.06 -7.24
CA GLY A 45 0.54 -7.57 -5.88
C GLY A 45 -0.24 -8.51 -4.99
N SER A 46 0.05 -8.48 -3.68
CA SER A 46 -0.65 -9.33 -2.71
C SER A 46 -2.15 -9.01 -2.65
N GLU A 47 -2.53 -7.75 -2.82
CA GLU A 47 -3.94 -7.32 -2.87
C GLU A 47 -4.69 -7.93 -4.05
N VAL A 48 -4.09 -7.85 -5.23
CA VAL A 48 -4.62 -8.39 -6.47
C VAL A 48 -4.81 -9.90 -6.34
N ALA A 49 -3.75 -10.61 -5.92
CA ALA A 49 -3.78 -12.06 -5.81
C ALA A 49 -4.77 -12.55 -4.74
N ASN A 50 -4.80 -11.92 -3.55
CA ASN A 50 -5.71 -12.34 -2.48
C ASN A 50 -7.17 -12.08 -2.84
N MET A 51 -7.51 -10.92 -3.40
CA MET A 51 -8.87 -10.64 -3.86
C MET A 51 -9.31 -11.63 -4.95
N SER A 52 -8.42 -11.98 -5.88
CA SER A 52 -8.68 -13.01 -6.90
C SER A 52 -8.95 -14.38 -6.28
N VAL A 53 -8.13 -14.83 -5.32
CA VAL A 53 -8.31 -16.11 -4.61
C VAL A 53 -9.64 -16.15 -3.86
N MET A 54 -10.09 -15.01 -3.31
CA MET A 54 -11.37 -14.86 -2.64
C MET A 54 -12.55 -14.74 -3.62
N GLY A 55 -12.31 -14.84 -4.93
CA GLY A 55 -13.34 -14.89 -5.97
C GLY A 55 -13.89 -13.52 -6.37
N TYR A 56 -13.20 -12.44 -6.09
CA TYR A 56 -13.59 -11.10 -6.53
C TYR A 56 -13.19 -10.84 -7.98
N ASN A 57 -14.08 -10.16 -8.71
CA ASN A 57 -13.80 -9.69 -10.07
C ASN A 57 -12.99 -8.39 -10.01
N LEU A 58 -11.66 -8.49 -10.09
CA LEU A 58 -10.74 -7.36 -9.94
C LEU A 58 -11.08 -6.15 -10.80
N PRO A 59 -11.36 -6.28 -12.11
CA PRO A 59 -11.75 -5.14 -12.95
C PRO A 59 -12.94 -4.34 -12.43
N LYS A 60 -13.79 -4.94 -11.60
CA LYS A 60 -14.98 -4.28 -11.03
C LYS A 60 -14.77 -3.70 -9.65
N VAL A 61 -13.87 -4.29 -8.87
CA VAL A 61 -13.80 -3.99 -7.43
C VAL A 61 -12.44 -3.44 -6.98
N TYR A 62 -11.37 -3.65 -7.76
CA TYR A 62 -10.06 -3.16 -7.35
C TYR A 62 -9.92 -1.66 -7.60
N GLU A 63 -9.71 -0.91 -6.54
CA GLU A 63 -9.63 0.55 -6.58
C GLU A 63 -8.23 1.10 -6.25
N GLY A 64 -7.29 0.25 -5.86
CA GLY A 64 -5.94 0.63 -5.42
C GLY A 64 -5.67 0.30 -3.95
N ARG A 65 -4.40 0.31 -3.54
CA ARG A 65 -3.98 -0.08 -2.18
C ARG A 65 -4.39 0.92 -1.11
N GLY A 66 -4.40 2.21 -1.43
CA GLY A 66 -4.68 3.27 -0.45
C GLY A 66 -6.00 3.06 0.28
N SER A 67 -7.04 2.66 -0.42
CA SER A 67 -8.35 2.40 0.18
C SER A 67 -8.36 1.18 1.10
N LEU A 68 -7.63 0.12 0.75
CA LEU A 68 -7.50 -1.08 1.58
C LEU A 68 -6.74 -0.77 2.88
N GLU A 69 -5.68 0.01 2.78
CA GLU A 69 -4.90 0.44 3.96
C GLU A 69 -5.71 1.42 4.83
N ALA A 70 -6.56 2.27 4.25
CA ALA A 70 -7.50 3.11 5.00
C ALA A 70 -8.42 2.25 5.88
N ALA A 71 -9.05 1.24 5.30
CA ALA A 71 -9.91 0.32 6.04
C ALA A 71 -9.17 -0.42 7.17
N SER A 72 -7.91 -0.81 6.95
CA SER A 72 -7.11 -1.55 7.93
C SER A 72 -6.82 -0.77 9.21
N ILE A 73 -6.75 0.56 9.11
CA ILE A 73 -6.50 1.48 10.24
C ILE A 73 -7.78 2.16 10.74
N GLY A 74 -8.94 1.70 10.29
CA GLY A 74 -10.24 2.21 10.72
C GLY A 74 -10.64 3.56 10.14
N VAL A 75 -10.01 4.00 9.04
CA VAL A 75 -10.40 5.22 8.31
C VAL A 75 -11.51 4.89 7.34
N GLU A 76 -12.69 5.41 7.59
CA GLU A 76 -13.85 5.26 6.74
C GLU A 76 -13.83 6.31 5.63
N LEU A 77 -13.71 5.86 4.38
CA LEU A 77 -13.75 6.72 3.21
C LEU A 77 -15.20 7.05 2.83
N GLN A 78 -15.46 8.34 2.65
CA GLN A 78 -16.72 8.83 2.13
C GLN A 78 -16.74 8.81 0.59
N PRO A 79 -17.91 8.87 -0.06
CA PRO A 79 -17.99 9.00 -1.51
C PRO A 79 -17.18 10.20 -2.00
N GLY A 80 -16.27 9.97 -2.95
CA GLY A 80 -15.37 10.98 -3.49
C GLY A 80 -14.07 11.18 -2.71
N ASP A 81 -13.85 10.46 -1.62
CA ASP A 81 -12.55 10.44 -0.95
C ASP A 81 -11.58 9.54 -1.70
N MET A 82 -10.42 10.09 -2.07
CA MET A 82 -9.29 9.35 -2.62
C MET A 82 -8.27 9.09 -1.52
N ALA A 83 -7.97 7.83 -1.25
CA ALA A 83 -6.93 7.43 -0.31
C ALA A 83 -5.65 7.04 -1.05
N MET A 84 -4.51 7.44 -0.51
CA MET A 84 -3.18 7.09 -1.03
C MET A 84 -2.30 6.57 0.09
N ARG A 85 -1.45 5.62 -0.20
CA ARG A 85 -0.31 5.34 0.68
C ARG A 85 0.54 6.60 0.80
N CYS A 86 0.98 6.87 2.01
CA CYS A 86 1.86 7.98 2.32
C CYS A 86 3.06 7.44 3.11
N ASN A 87 4.16 7.20 2.43
CA ASN A 87 5.39 6.83 3.12
C ASN A 87 6.07 8.09 3.67
N ILE A 88 6.62 8.00 4.89
CA ILE A 88 7.63 8.97 5.32
C ILE A 88 9.00 8.45 4.89
N VAL A 89 9.77 9.29 4.21
CA VAL A 89 10.99 8.90 3.51
C VAL A 89 12.17 9.80 3.88
N CYS A 90 13.39 9.36 3.55
CA CYS A 90 14.58 10.20 3.61
C CYS A 90 14.96 10.70 2.21
N VAL A 91 15.01 12.02 2.06
CA VAL A 91 15.56 12.70 0.88
C VAL A 91 16.85 13.41 1.27
N GLU A 92 17.91 13.20 0.50
CA GLU A 92 19.20 13.86 0.68
C GLU A 92 19.52 14.68 -0.58
N GLY A 93 19.55 16.00 -0.42
CA GLY A 93 19.55 16.90 -1.57
C GLY A 93 18.25 16.73 -2.38
N GLU A 94 18.37 16.29 -3.62
CA GLU A 94 17.24 16.00 -4.51
C GLU A 94 16.98 14.50 -4.69
N ILE A 95 17.73 13.64 -3.99
CA ILE A 95 17.73 12.18 -4.19
C ILE A 95 16.86 11.50 -3.13
N LEU A 96 15.98 10.60 -3.53
CA LEU A 96 15.31 9.66 -2.63
C LEU A 96 16.34 8.66 -2.10
N LYS A 97 16.88 8.93 -0.91
CA LYS A 97 17.89 8.08 -0.29
C LYS A 97 17.34 6.79 0.26
N ASN A 98 16.19 6.88 0.95
CA ASN A 98 15.66 5.76 1.70
C ASN A 98 14.13 5.84 1.82
N HIS A 99 13.44 4.82 1.31
CA HIS A 99 11.97 4.75 1.29
C HIS A 99 11.32 4.49 2.66
N SER A 100 12.12 4.12 3.67
CA SER A 100 11.66 3.81 5.04
C SER A 100 12.23 4.76 6.09
N ALA A 101 12.86 5.87 5.66
CA ALA A 101 13.54 6.82 6.55
C ALA A 101 14.46 6.12 7.57
N GLY A 102 15.27 5.13 7.10
CA GLY A 102 16.17 4.35 7.97
C GLY A 102 15.42 3.53 9.02
N HIS A 103 14.29 2.92 8.65
CA HIS A 103 13.42 2.15 9.54
C HIS A 103 12.96 2.96 10.77
N ILE A 104 12.39 4.13 10.50
CA ILE A 104 11.81 4.98 11.55
C ILE A 104 10.82 4.19 12.43
N THR A 105 10.81 4.47 13.73
CA THR A 105 9.86 3.83 14.66
C THR A 105 8.45 4.40 14.49
N THR A 106 7.45 3.64 14.92
CA THR A 106 6.05 4.11 14.84
C THR A 106 5.83 5.36 15.69
N GLU A 107 6.47 5.44 16.86
CA GLU A 107 6.36 6.56 17.79
C GLU A 107 6.94 7.86 17.21
N GLU A 108 8.14 7.79 16.60
CA GLU A 108 8.75 8.93 15.93
C GLU A 108 7.91 9.39 14.73
N ALA A 109 7.44 8.44 13.93
CA ALA A 109 6.64 8.72 12.74
C ALA A 109 5.27 9.30 13.10
N ASP A 110 4.62 8.83 14.17
CA ASP A 110 3.34 9.36 14.65
C ASP A 110 3.45 10.86 14.98
N ILE A 111 4.52 11.26 15.67
CA ILE A 111 4.78 12.68 15.98
C ILE A 111 4.89 13.49 14.68
N LEU A 112 5.65 13.01 13.70
CA LEU A 112 5.88 13.73 12.45
C LEU A 112 4.62 13.81 11.58
N ILE A 113 3.83 12.76 11.50
CA ILE A 113 2.60 12.74 10.71
C ILE A 113 1.52 13.62 11.36
N LYS A 114 1.39 13.62 12.69
CA LYS A 114 0.49 14.53 13.39
C LYS A 114 0.90 15.98 13.17
N TYR A 115 2.19 16.27 13.21
CA TYR A 115 2.71 17.59 12.90
C TYR A 115 2.37 18.00 11.45
N LEU A 116 2.53 17.09 10.47
CA LEU A 116 2.09 17.38 9.10
C LEU A 116 0.58 17.58 8.99
N GLN A 117 -0.22 16.82 9.75
CA GLN A 117 -1.66 17.05 9.81
C GLN A 117 -2.01 18.45 10.34
N GLU A 118 -1.30 18.93 11.35
CA GLU A 118 -1.49 20.28 11.89
C GLU A 118 -1.07 21.38 10.92
N GLN A 119 0.02 21.20 10.18
CA GLN A 119 0.62 22.21 9.31
C GLN A 119 0.06 22.24 7.88
N LEU A 120 -0.26 21.07 7.32
CA LEU A 120 -0.68 20.88 5.92
C LEU A 120 -2.09 20.35 5.78
N GLY A 121 -2.63 19.71 6.84
CA GLY A 121 -3.98 19.19 6.85
C GLY A 121 -5.04 20.29 6.77
N ASN A 122 -6.15 20.00 6.10
CA ASN A 122 -7.28 20.90 5.97
C ASN A 122 -8.56 20.09 5.65
N GLU A 123 -9.64 20.73 5.24
CA GLU A 123 -10.90 20.06 4.89
C GLU A 123 -10.76 19.10 3.70
N ARG A 124 -9.80 19.34 2.81
CA ARG A 124 -9.55 18.54 1.62
C ARG A 124 -8.45 17.48 1.81
N VAL A 125 -7.44 17.77 2.63
CA VAL A 125 -6.23 16.93 2.81
C VAL A 125 -6.13 16.49 4.24
N ARG A 126 -6.06 15.17 4.47
CA ARG A 126 -5.91 14.58 5.81
C ARG A 126 -4.84 13.51 5.82
N PHE A 127 -3.98 13.59 6.84
CA PHE A 127 -2.94 12.60 7.11
C PHE A 127 -3.36 11.70 8.27
N TYR A 128 -3.10 10.40 8.15
CA TYR A 128 -3.38 9.43 9.20
C TYR A 128 -2.14 8.59 9.47
N THR A 129 -1.82 8.41 10.74
CA THR A 129 -0.69 7.60 11.17
C THR A 129 -0.98 6.12 10.98
N GLY A 130 -0.02 5.42 10.37
CA GLY A 130 0.03 3.96 10.30
C GLY A 130 1.20 3.41 11.11
N VAL A 131 1.90 2.42 10.57
CA VAL A 131 2.98 1.72 11.26
C VAL A 131 4.33 2.05 10.62
N GLN A 132 5.30 2.47 11.44
CA GLN A 132 6.65 2.84 11.01
C GLN A 132 6.59 3.93 9.92
N TYR A 133 7.16 3.66 8.74
CA TYR A 133 7.19 4.59 7.61
C TYR A 133 5.91 4.60 6.76
N ARG A 134 4.93 3.76 7.07
CA ARG A 134 3.70 3.56 6.27
C ARG A 134 2.53 4.30 6.89
N HIS A 135 2.03 5.29 6.21
CA HIS A 135 0.93 6.16 6.62
C HIS A 135 -0.08 6.29 5.48
N LEU A 136 -1.12 7.05 5.72
CA LEU A 136 -2.19 7.28 4.77
C LEU A 136 -2.40 8.78 4.54
N LEU A 137 -2.64 9.14 3.29
CA LEU A 137 -3.17 10.42 2.88
C LEU A 137 -4.57 10.22 2.31
N VAL A 138 -5.52 11.06 2.75
CA VAL A 138 -6.86 11.12 2.14
C VAL A 138 -7.06 12.50 1.53
N VAL A 139 -7.47 12.52 0.27
CA VAL A 139 -7.78 13.75 -0.48
C VAL A 139 -9.25 13.72 -0.88
N LYS A 140 -10.05 14.60 -0.27
CA LYS A 140 -11.46 14.76 -0.61
C LYS A 140 -11.60 15.34 -2.01
N GLY A 141 -12.38 14.69 -2.86
CA GLY A 141 -12.55 15.08 -4.26
C GLY A 141 -11.30 14.90 -5.11
N GLY A 142 -10.32 14.10 -4.66
CA GLY A 142 -9.14 13.78 -5.45
C GLY A 142 -9.47 12.83 -6.62
N ASN A 143 -8.78 13.01 -7.74
CA ASN A 143 -8.91 12.12 -8.89
C ASN A 143 -7.81 11.07 -8.87
N LYS A 144 -8.16 9.78 -8.87
CA LYS A 144 -7.22 8.65 -8.79
C LYS A 144 -6.49 8.32 -10.10
N GLN A 145 -6.86 8.96 -11.21
CA GLN A 145 -6.21 8.75 -12.50
C GLN A 145 -4.83 9.42 -12.54
N LEU A 146 -3.95 8.87 -11.72
CA LEU A 146 -2.59 9.35 -11.49
C LEU A 146 -1.59 8.22 -11.76
N ASP A 147 -0.51 8.53 -12.44
CA ASP A 147 0.67 7.68 -12.48
C ASP A 147 1.57 8.01 -11.29
N CYS A 148 1.84 7.00 -10.48
CA CYS A 148 2.56 7.14 -9.22
C CYS A 148 3.62 6.05 -9.09
N THR A 149 4.85 6.41 -8.84
CA THR A 149 5.95 5.46 -8.64
C THR A 149 6.09 5.07 -7.17
N PRO A 150 6.09 3.77 -6.81
CA PRO A 150 6.38 3.32 -5.45
C PRO A 150 7.81 3.71 -5.02
N PRO A 151 8.02 4.27 -3.81
CA PRO A 151 9.34 4.77 -3.41
C PRO A 151 10.40 3.68 -3.22
N HIS A 152 9.99 2.43 -3.02
CA HIS A 152 10.91 1.30 -2.88
C HIS A 152 11.46 0.79 -4.21
N ASP A 153 10.88 1.19 -5.34
CA ASP A 153 11.35 0.81 -6.68
C ASP A 153 12.41 1.78 -7.23
N VAL A 154 12.54 2.97 -6.62
CA VAL A 154 13.37 4.07 -7.14
C VAL A 154 14.34 4.69 -6.11
N PRO A 155 14.98 3.89 -5.22
CA PRO A 155 16.01 4.45 -4.34
C PRO A 155 17.20 4.94 -5.18
N GLY A 156 17.76 6.08 -4.80
CA GLY A 156 18.88 6.71 -5.53
C GLY A 156 18.45 7.58 -6.71
N THR A 157 17.14 7.71 -6.98
CA THR A 157 16.62 8.53 -8.08
C THR A 157 16.30 9.95 -7.60
N PRO A 158 16.56 10.99 -8.44
CA PRO A 158 16.06 12.33 -8.17
C PRO A 158 14.53 12.32 -8.08
N TYR A 159 13.98 12.88 -7.00
CA TYR A 159 12.52 12.85 -6.82
C TYR A 159 11.75 13.61 -7.91
N LYS A 160 12.39 14.58 -8.56
CA LYS A 160 11.81 15.35 -9.68
C LYS A 160 11.56 14.50 -10.92
N ASP A 161 12.31 13.42 -11.10
CA ASP A 161 12.20 12.54 -12.27
C ASP A 161 11.05 11.53 -12.15
N VAL A 162 10.45 11.46 -10.97
CA VAL A 162 9.41 10.49 -10.61
C VAL A 162 8.22 11.13 -9.89
N MET A 163 7.95 12.39 -10.22
CA MET A 163 6.78 13.11 -9.75
C MET A 163 5.49 12.45 -10.27
N VAL A 164 4.41 12.66 -9.54
CA VAL A 164 3.09 12.13 -9.94
C VAL A 164 2.60 12.82 -11.20
N GLU A 165 2.17 12.06 -12.19
CA GLU A 165 1.62 12.55 -13.44
C GLU A 165 0.12 12.28 -13.52
N ALA A 166 -0.62 13.22 -14.11
CA ALA A 166 -2.03 13.05 -14.39
C ALA A 166 -2.21 12.20 -15.65
N LEU A 167 -2.99 11.12 -15.57
CA LEU A 167 -3.32 10.28 -16.71
C LEU A 167 -4.46 10.85 -17.56
N VAL A 168 -5.21 11.80 -16.99
CA VAL A 168 -6.33 12.50 -17.66
C VAL A 168 -6.31 13.98 -17.23
N PRO A 169 -6.83 14.91 -18.05
CA PRO A 169 -6.85 16.35 -17.73
C PRO A 169 -7.54 16.67 -16.41
N GLU A 170 -8.59 15.94 -16.05
CA GLU A 170 -9.36 16.14 -14.82
C GLU A 170 -8.56 15.76 -13.55
N ALA A 171 -7.43 15.07 -13.69
CA ALA A 171 -6.53 14.71 -12.59
C ALA A 171 -5.38 15.72 -12.37
N GLU A 172 -5.19 16.70 -13.25
CA GLU A 172 -4.07 17.66 -13.19
C GLU A 172 -4.02 18.44 -11.88
N GLU A 173 -5.17 18.89 -11.38
CA GLU A 173 -5.25 19.62 -10.10
C GLU A 173 -4.83 18.71 -8.93
N THR A 174 -5.26 17.46 -8.97
CA THR A 174 -4.88 16.47 -7.96
C THR A 174 -3.38 16.17 -8.04
N ALA A 175 -2.82 15.93 -9.22
CA ALA A 175 -1.39 15.69 -9.41
C ALA A 175 -0.55 16.86 -8.88
N ARG A 176 -0.95 18.10 -9.16
CA ARG A 176 -0.28 19.30 -8.65
C ARG A 176 -0.28 19.35 -7.13
N LEU A 177 -1.45 19.15 -6.52
CA LEU A 177 -1.58 19.09 -5.06
C LEU A 177 -0.68 18.02 -4.45
N ILE A 178 -0.69 16.81 -5.01
CA ILE A 178 0.12 15.69 -4.54
C ILE A 178 1.62 15.96 -4.67
N ASN A 179 2.05 16.65 -5.70
CA ASN A 179 3.44 17.02 -5.92
C ASN A 179 3.94 18.17 -5.03
N GLU A 180 3.05 19.04 -4.57
CA GLU A 180 3.38 20.11 -3.62
C GLU A 180 3.63 19.60 -2.20
N LEU A 181 2.91 18.56 -1.77
CA LEU A 181 2.97 18.05 -0.40
C LEU A 181 4.37 17.55 0.01
N PRO A 182 5.11 16.75 -0.80
CA PRO A 182 6.49 16.37 -0.48
C PRO A 182 7.42 17.56 -0.26
N LEU A 183 7.35 18.56 -1.11
CA LEU A 183 8.21 19.75 -1.03
C LEU A 183 7.93 20.54 0.26
N ARG A 184 6.67 20.80 0.57
CA ARG A 184 6.27 21.47 1.80
C ARG A 184 6.62 20.64 3.03
N SER A 185 6.49 19.32 2.95
CA SER A 185 6.89 18.44 4.06
C SER A 185 8.38 18.51 4.33
N GLN A 186 9.23 18.62 3.31
CA GLN A 186 10.68 18.79 3.48
C GLN A 186 11.04 20.07 4.24
N GLU A 187 10.39 21.18 3.93
CA GLU A 187 10.61 22.46 4.61
C GLU A 187 10.28 22.39 6.12
N LEU A 188 9.22 21.67 6.45
CA LEU A 188 8.73 21.51 7.81
C LEU A 188 9.52 20.45 8.59
N LEU A 189 9.66 19.27 8.03
CA LEU A 189 10.22 18.12 8.72
C LEU A 189 11.73 18.21 8.90
N SER A 190 12.47 18.88 8.00
CA SER A 190 13.93 19.05 8.14
C SER A 190 14.32 19.80 9.40
N LYS A 191 13.45 20.66 9.94
CA LYS A 191 13.67 21.47 11.14
C LYS A 191 13.02 20.87 12.39
N HIS A 192 12.27 19.78 12.24
CA HIS A 192 11.54 19.19 13.34
C HIS A 192 12.49 18.54 14.38
N PRO A 193 12.27 18.71 15.70
CA PRO A 193 13.15 18.18 16.75
C PRO A 193 13.45 16.68 16.64
N VAL A 194 12.48 15.85 16.23
CA VAL A 194 12.67 14.41 15.97
C VAL A 194 13.77 14.19 14.94
N ASN A 195 13.75 14.92 13.81
CA ASN A 195 14.74 14.76 12.75
C ASN A 195 16.10 15.34 13.13
N LEU A 196 16.13 16.45 13.87
CA LEU A 196 17.39 16.99 14.39
C LEU A 196 18.07 15.98 15.32
N LYS A 197 17.31 15.32 16.18
CA LYS A 197 17.80 14.25 17.05
C LYS A 197 18.30 13.05 16.24
N ARG A 198 17.53 12.58 15.25
CA ARG A 198 17.93 11.46 14.37
C ARG A 198 19.25 11.73 13.67
N VAL A 199 19.41 12.92 13.10
CA VAL A 199 20.68 13.33 12.46
C VAL A 199 21.83 13.37 13.46
N ALA A 200 21.62 13.90 14.65
CA ALA A 200 22.64 13.91 15.72
C ALA A 200 23.05 12.49 16.18
N GLU A 201 22.15 11.53 16.07
CA GLU A 201 22.40 10.10 16.34
C GLU A 201 22.95 9.32 15.11
N GLY A 202 23.25 9.99 14.00
CA GLY A 202 23.74 9.36 12.76
C GLY A 202 22.69 8.53 12.02
N LYS A 203 21.40 8.77 12.28
CA LYS A 203 20.29 8.12 11.60
C LYS A 203 19.80 8.96 10.41
N ASP A 204 19.22 8.30 9.40
CA ASP A 204 18.53 8.99 8.32
C ASP A 204 17.35 9.82 8.85
N PRO A 205 17.22 11.10 8.48
CA PRO A 205 16.05 11.88 8.83
C PRO A 205 14.82 11.38 8.07
N ALA A 206 13.66 11.49 8.67
CA ALA A 206 12.36 11.27 8.05
C ALA A 206 11.82 12.63 7.56
N ASN A 207 12.42 13.17 6.53
CA ASN A 207 12.31 14.59 6.16
C ASN A 207 11.39 14.87 4.97
N SER A 208 10.75 13.87 4.40
CA SER A 208 9.79 14.05 3.32
C SER A 208 8.69 12.99 3.37
N ILE A 209 7.57 13.25 2.72
CA ILE A 209 6.56 12.24 2.43
C ILE A 209 6.63 11.83 0.97
N TRP A 210 6.09 10.63 0.70
CA TRP A 210 5.94 10.08 -0.65
C TRP A 210 4.61 9.38 -0.78
N THR A 211 3.75 9.87 -1.67
CA THR A 211 2.40 9.36 -1.85
C THR A 211 2.27 8.56 -3.13
N TRP A 212 1.57 7.43 -3.08
CA TRP A 212 1.43 6.52 -4.19
C TRP A 212 0.23 5.58 -4.02
N SER A 213 -0.13 4.87 -5.09
CA SER A 213 -1.24 3.90 -5.14
C SER A 213 -2.58 4.50 -4.68
N PRO A 214 -3.09 5.51 -5.41
CA PRO A 214 -4.40 6.11 -5.14
C PRO A 214 -5.53 5.10 -5.31
N GLY A 215 -6.62 5.29 -4.57
CA GLY A 215 -7.82 4.47 -4.71
C GLY A 215 -9.03 5.06 -4.00
N TYR A 216 -10.23 4.72 -4.49
CA TYR A 216 -11.49 5.02 -3.85
C TYR A 216 -11.96 3.84 -2.99
N LYS A 217 -13.01 4.05 -2.18
CA LYS A 217 -13.68 2.96 -1.48
C LYS A 217 -14.15 1.90 -2.49
N PRO A 218 -13.69 0.64 -2.39
CA PRO A 218 -14.09 -0.40 -3.33
C PRO A 218 -15.55 -0.80 -3.14
N ALA A 219 -16.25 -1.06 -4.24
CA ALA A 219 -17.60 -1.59 -4.23
C ALA A 219 -17.55 -3.14 -4.14
N MET A 220 -17.15 -3.65 -2.99
CA MET A 220 -17.04 -5.08 -2.73
C MET A 220 -18.32 -5.61 -2.07
N GLU A 221 -18.84 -6.71 -2.59
CA GLU A 221 -19.81 -7.53 -1.87
C GLU A 221 -19.13 -8.20 -0.68
N THR A 222 -19.82 -8.29 0.45
CA THR A 222 -19.32 -9.08 1.58
C THR A 222 -19.28 -10.57 1.24
N LEU A 223 -18.47 -11.34 1.95
CA LEU A 223 -18.46 -12.81 1.79
C LEU A 223 -19.80 -13.41 2.20
N GLY A 224 -20.53 -12.73 3.10
CA GLY A 224 -21.90 -13.08 3.46
C GLY A 224 -22.86 -12.99 2.29
N GLU A 225 -22.84 -11.88 1.57
CA GLU A 225 -23.66 -11.65 0.37
C GLU A 225 -23.27 -12.60 -0.77
N LYS A 226 -21.96 -12.77 -0.99
CA LYS A 226 -21.43 -13.52 -2.11
C LYS A 226 -21.52 -15.04 -1.94
N PHE A 227 -21.27 -15.56 -0.75
CA PHE A 227 -21.11 -16.99 -0.48
C PHE A 227 -21.95 -17.50 0.70
N GLY A 228 -22.76 -16.64 1.34
CA GLY A 228 -23.56 -17.02 2.51
C GLY A 228 -22.73 -17.28 3.77
N ILE A 229 -21.49 -16.77 3.84
CA ILE A 229 -20.62 -16.93 5.01
C ILE A 229 -21.13 -16.03 6.13
N LYS A 230 -21.56 -16.61 7.25
CA LYS A 230 -22.18 -15.87 8.36
C LYS A 230 -21.15 -15.25 9.31
N ASN A 231 -20.01 -15.89 9.49
CA ASN A 231 -18.96 -15.44 10.40
C ASN A 231 -17.61 -15.65 9.74
N GLY A 232 -16.80 -14.61 9.73
CA GLY A 232 -15.44 -14.63 9.20
C GLY A 232 -14.48 -13.93 10.16
N THR A 233 -13.22 -14.31 10.12
CA THR A 233 -12.14 -13.61 10.85
C THR A 233 -10.91 -13.57 9.99
N VAL A 234 -10.29 -12.40 9.89
CA VAL A 234 -9.00 -12.21 9.22
C VAL A 234 -7.90 -12.08 10.25
N ILE A 235 -6.92 -12.98 10.17
CA ILE A 235 -5.71 -12.95 11.00
C ILE A 235 -4.53 -12.68 10.07
N SER A 236 -3.95 -11.49 10.18
CA SER A 236 -2.80 -11.09 9.37
C SER A 236 -1.97 -10.03 10.07
N ALA A 237 -0.64 -10.13 9.92
CA ALA A 237 0.29 -9.07 10.29
C ALA A 237 0.37 -7.96 9.23
N VAL A 238 -0.24 -8.17 8.06
CA VAL A 238 -0.17 -7.25 6.91
C VAL A 238 -1.45 -6.43 6.84
N ASP A 239 -1.33 -5.11 6.97
CA ASP A 239 -2.46 -4.17 6.96
C ASP A 239 -3.33 -4.33 5.72
N LEU A 240 -2.72 -4.49 4.56
CA LEU A 240 -3.40 -4.72 3.30
C LEU A 240 -4.41 -5.87 3.36
N ILE A 241 -4.03 -7.02 3.93
CA ILE A 241 -4.90 -8.20 4.06
C ILE A 241 -6.02 -7.93 5.08
N ARG A 242 -5.70 -7.19 6.16
CA ARG A 242 -6.70 -6.75 7.13
C ARG A 242 -7.74 -5.83 6.48
N GLY A 243 -7.29 -4.90 5.62
CA GLY A 243 -8.18 -4.01 4.88
C GLY A 243 -9.12 -4.75 3.91
N ILE A 244 -8.61 -5.76 3.20
CA ILE A 244 -9.46 -6.65 2.40
C ILE A 244 -10.53 -7.29 3.29
N GLY A 245 -10.13 -7.82 4.47
CA GLY A 245 -11.06 -8.41 5.43
C GLY A 245 -12.17 -7.46 5.86
N VAL A 246 -11.86 -6.20 6.12
CA VAL A 246 -12.87 -5.18 6.49
C VAL A 246 -13.91 -5.00 5.38
N TYR A 247 -13.48 -4.94 4.10
CA TYR A 247 -14.42 -4.81 2.99
C TYR A 247 -15.17 -6.12 2.64
N CYS A 248 -14.65 -7.25 3.08
CA CYS A 248 -15.30 -8.54 2.93
C CYS A 248 -16.42 -8.80 3.96
N GLY A 249 -16.57 -7.98 4.99
CA GLY A 249 -17.53 -8.10 6.09
C GLY A 249 -16.98 -8.88 7.25
#